data_c1ced69269d8ea971b1d2996fea865a9
#
_entry.id   c1ced69269d8ea971b1d2996fea865a9
#
_cell.length_a   1.000
_cell.length_b   1.000
_cell.length_c   1.000
_cell.angle_alpha   90.00
_cell.angle_beta   90.00
_cell.angle_gamma   90.00
#
_symmetry.space_group_name_H-M   'P 1'
#
loop_
_entity.id
_entity.type
_entity.pdbx_description
1 polymer ?
#
loop_
_entity_poly.entity_id
_entity_poly.type
_entity_poly.pdbx_seq_one_letter_code
_entity_poly.pdbx_strand_id
1 'polypeptide(L)' 'MTEEKKNDYLKEMRKLVEVSQDDPEEAHYLADEILCEFLCELGYDEIVDIFDNINKWYA' A
#
# COMPACT_ATOMS: atom_id res chain seq x y z
N MET A 1 -5.08 -0.19 15.87
CA MET A 1 -5.77 -0.79 14.70
C MET A 1 -6.61 -1.97 15.15
N THR A 2 -7.83 -2.06 14.66
CA THR A 2 -8.71 -3.16 15.00
C THR A 2 -8.46 -4.36 14.10
N GLU A 3 -8.90 -5.53 14.54
CA GLU A 3 -8.79 -6.76 13.75
C GLU A 3 -9.57 -6.64 12.44
N GLU A 4 -10.72 -6.01 12.48
CA GLU A 4 -11.53 -5.78 11.29
C GLU A 4 -10.78 -4.93 10.26
N LYS A 5 -10.17 -3.86 10.70
CA LYS A 5 -9.42 -2.96 9.82
C LYS A 5 -8.20 -3.67 9.23
N LYS A 6 -7.51 -4.45 10.04
CA LYS A 6 -6.39 -5.25 9.59
C LYS A 6 -6.82 -6.22 8.48
N ASN A 7 -7.97 -6.86 8.66
CA ASN A 7 -8.49 -7.79 7.66
C ASN A 7 -8.87 -7.08 6.36
N ASP A 8 -9.35 -5.85 6.44
CA ASP A 8 -9.65 -5.04 5.26
C ASP A 8 -8.39 -4.76 4.46
N TYR A 9 -7.29 -4.41 5.11
CA TYR A 9 -6.02 -4.19 4.44
C TYR A 9 -5.51 -5.45 3.77
N LEU A 10 -5.63 -6.59 4.46
CA LEU A 10 -5.22 -7.88 3.89
C LEU A 10 -6.02 -8.21 2.64
N LYS A 11 -7.31 -7.98 2.69
CA LYS A 11 -8.23 -8.24 1.58
C LYS A 11 -7.87 -7.37 0.36
N GLU A 12 -7.65 -6.09 0.60
CA GLU A 12 -7.28 -5.17 -0.47
C GLU A 12 -5.95 -5.56 -1.12
N MET A 13 -4.97 -5.92 -0.30
CA MET A 13 -3.67 -6.31 -0.81
C MET A 13 -3.76 -7.60 -1.64
N ARG A 14 -4.57 -8.56 -1.22
CA ARG A 14 -4.75 -9.81 -1.96
C ARG A 14 -5.36 -9.58 -3.33
N LYS A 15 -6.27 -8.63 -3.45
CA LYS A 15 -6.85 -8.28 -4.75
C LYS A 15 -5.80 -7.81 -5.72
N LEU A 16 -4.78 -7.14 -5.23
CA LEU A 16 -3.73 -6.60 -6.08
C LEU A 16 -2.85 -7.67 -6.69
N VAL A 17 -2.81 -8.87 -6.11
CA VAL A 17 -2.09 -9.98 -6.71
C VAL A 17 -2.69 -10.29 -8.09
N GLU A 18 -4.00 -10.26 -8.20
CA GLU A 18 -4.68 -10.49 -9.48
C GLU A 18 -4.47 -9.34 -10.46
N VAL A 19 -4.56 -8.11 -9.96
CA VAL A 19 -4.31 -6.93 -10.79
C VAL A 19 -2.89 -6.97 -11.38
N SER A 20 -1.93 -7.44 -10.60
CA SER A 20 -0.53 -7.48 -11.02
C SER A 20 -0.29 -8.41 -12.20
N GLN A 21 -1.20 -9.33 -12.48
CA GLN A 21 -1.07 -10.26 -13.61
C GLN A 21 -1.33 -9.55 -14.93
N ASP A 22 -2.18 -8.53 -14.90
CA ASP A 22 -2.51 -7.74 -16.09
C ASP A 22 -1.72 -6.44 -16.14
N ASP A 23 -1.53 -5.80 -15.01
CA ASP A 23 -0.88 -4.50 -14.93
C ASP A 23 -0.05 -4.39 -13.65
N PRO A 24 1.19 -4.93 -13.66
CA PRO A 24 2.04 -4.90 -12.47
C PRO A 24 2.40 -3.49 -12.01
N GLU A 25 2.52 -2.54 -12.93
CA GLU A 25 2.86 -1.17 -12.56
C GLU A 25 1.73 -0.54 -11.73
N GLU A 26 0.50 -0.68 -12.19
CA GLU A 26 -0.66 -0.18 -11.48
C GLU A 26 -0.82 -0.88 -10.14
N ALA A 27 -0.60 -2.19 -10.10
CA ALA A 27 -0.69 -2.96 -8.86
C ALA A 27 0.30 -2.47 -7.82
N HIS A 28 1.54 -2.19 -8.22
CA HIS A 28 2.55 -1.67 -7.30
C HIS A 28 2.20 -0.28 -6.79
N TYR A 29 1.68 0.56 -7.65
CA TYR A 29 1.25 1.89 -7.28
C TYR A 29 0.17 1.81 -6.19
N LEU A 30 -0.84 0.98 -6.40
CA LEU A 30 -1.92 0.81 -5.44
C LEU A 30 -1.45 0.13 -4.15
N ALA A 31 -0.52 -0.81 -4.27
CA ALA A 31 0.04 -1.48 -3.10
C ALA A 31 0.81 -0.51 -2.22
N ASP A 32 1.57 0.39 -2.83
CA ASP A 32 2.30 1.43 -2.09
C ASP A 32 1.32 2.27 -1.27
N GLU A 33 0.20 2.67 -1.87
CA GLU A 33 -0.81 3.46 -1.16
C GLU A 33 -1.39 2.70 0.02
N ILE A 34 -1.69 1.43 -0.17
CA ILE A 34 -2.25 0.60 0.91
C ILE A 34 -1.26 0.46 2.06
N LEU A 35 0.01 0.21 1.74
CA LEU A 35 1.04 0.09 2.77
C LEU A 35 1.22 1.40 3.54
N CYS A 36 1.19 2.53 2.83
CA CYS A 36 1.31 3.83 3.47
C CYS A 36 0.15 4.09 4.42
N GLU A 37 -1.07 3.80 4.01
CA GLU A 37 -2.23 3.96 4.87
C GLU A 37 -2.14 3.05 6.10
N PHE A 38 -1.72 1.82 5.89
CA PHE A 38 -1.54 0.86 6.97
C PHE A 38 -0.55 1.38 8.01
N LEU A 39 0.57 1.90 7.57
CA LEU A 39 1.59 2.43 8.47
C LEU A 39 1.10 3.68 9.20
N CYS A 40 0.33 4.53 8.52
CA CYS A 40 -0.24 5.71 9.16
C CYS A 40 -1.22 5.32 10.26
N GLU A 41 -2.01 4.27 10.05
CA GLU A 41 -2.92 3.76 11.07
C GLU A 41 -2.17 3.29 12.30
N LEU A 42 -0.95 2.83 12.13
CA LEU A 42 -0.11 2.37 13.23
C LEU A 42 0.69 3.51 13.90
N GLY A 43 0.56 4.73 13.37
CA GLY A 43 1.24 5.88 13.94
C GLY A 43 2.63 6.13 13.38
N TYR A 44 2.94 5.56 12.23
CA TYR A 44 4.26 5.70 11.59
C TYR A 44 4.25 6.70 10.43
N ASP A 45 3.52 7.80 10.60
CA ASP A 45 3.32 8.82 9.56
C ASP A 45 4.64 9.43 9.08
N GLU A 46 5.55 9.61 9.99
CA GLU A 46 6.83 10.27 9.68
C GLU A 46 7.62 9.49 8.65
N ILE A 47 7.70 8.18 8.81
CA ILE A 47 8.43 7.35 7.86
C ILE A 47 7.72 7.29 6.51
N VAL A 48 6.40 7.37 6.52
CA VAL A 48 5.61 7.41 5.29
C VAL A 48 5.88 8.69 4.51
N ASP A 49 5.97 9.82 5.21
CA ASP A 49 6.29 11.09 4.58
C ASP A 49 7.65 11.05 3.89
N ILE A 50 8.63 10.45 4.53
CA ILE A 50 9.96 10.30 3.95
C ILE A 50 9.90 9.42 2.71
N PHE A 51 9.19 8.32 2.80
CA PHE A 51 9.01 7.40 1.68
C PHE A 51 8.37 8.10 0.48
N ASP A 52 7.36 8.93 0.73
CA ASP A 52 6.66 9.65 -0.33
C ASP A 52 7.54 10.66 -1.05
N ASN A 53 8.60 11.11 -0.39
CA ASN A 53 9.55 12.05 -0.98
C ASN A 53 10.62 11.38 -1.83
N ILE A 54 10.70 10.06 -1.78
CA ILE A 54 11.63 9.32 -2.64
C ILE A 54 11.03 9.27 -4.05
N ASN A 55 11.84 9.58 -5.05
CA ASN A 55 11.39 9.54 -6.42
C ASN A 55 10.91 8.14 -6.78
N LYS A 56 9.66 8.07 -7.20
CA LYS A 56 9.06 6.80 -7.61
C LYS A 56 9.09 6.73 -9.13
N TRP A 57 9.60 5.65 -9.63
CA TRP A 57 9.69 5.47 -11.06
C TRP A 57 9.30 4.03 -11.41
N TYR A 58 8.21 3.91 -12.11
CA TYR A 58 7.62 2.62 -12.43
C TYR A 58 7.66 2.31 -13.92
N ALA A 59 8.39 3.03 -14.68
CA ALA A 59 8.41 2.89 -16.14
C ALA A 59 9.00 1.56 -16.63
#